data_15d48c5159fb5aaf8d6d2426939bba21
#
_entry.id   15d48c5159fb5aaf8d6d2426939bba21
#
_cell.length_a   1.000
_cell.length_b   1.000
_cell.length_c   1.000
_cell.angle_alpha   90.00
_cell.angle_beta   90.00
_cell.angle_gamma   90.00
#
_symmetry.space_group_name_H-M   'P 1'
#
loop_
_entity.id
_entity.type
_entity.pdbx_description
1 polymer ?
#
loop_
_entity_poly.entity_id
_entity_poly.type
_entity_poly.pdbx_seq_one_letter_code
_entity_poly.pdbx_strand_id
1 'polypeptide(L)'
;GTGTGSGTGSGTGSGSSAAVEDGSATFLSMDAAEIFDRMSQPVSFDSPAPSGGDGGVGGGGAAGIGINEGGAAGIGSFLSGALSGARNILNYTTYYQMKERAGRVGAGGVNPMLRRIQADKPGLRLHLVGHSFGGRLVAATAAEGGIKVSSLSLLQAAFSHYGLSADWDGRGNAGAFRNVFAGGIVSGPAVVTCTVNDKAVGVAYPLASLLAGQTAAGLGDKDSIYGGIGRNGAQKTSEAVDTVMNPAGTAYTLQKGKLYNLNADRFVKDHGDVRNPNVVFAVLSAVASS
;
A
#
# COMPACT_ATOMS: atom_id res chain seq x y z
N GLY A 1 10.68 -32.46 42.84
CA GLY A 1 11.39 -31.57 41.94
C GLY A 1 10.38 -30.76 41.11
N THR A 2 10.22 -29.52 41.49
CA THR A 2 9.36 -28.52 40.84
C THR A 2 10.10 -27.96 39.64
N GLY A 3 9.50 -28.01 38.46
CA GLY A 3 9.99 -27.35 37.25
C GLY A 3 8.90 -26.49 36.65
N THR A 4 8.92 -25.19 36.98
CA THR A 4 8.11 -24.15 36.36
C THR A 4 8.76 -23.72 35.04
N GLY A 5 8.17 -24.09 33.91
CA GLY A 5 8.55 -23.57 32.61
C GLY A 5 7.62 -22.43 32.19
N SER A 6 8.04 -21.19 32.36
CA SER A 6 7.38 -20.03 31.79
C SER A 6 7.79 -19.88 30.32
N GLY A 7 6.91 -20.21 29.42
CA GLY A 7 7.06 -19.91 28.00
C GLY A 7 6.56 -18.49 27.70
N THR A 8 7.46 -17.51 27.66
CA THR A 8 7.18 -16.19 27.12
C THR A 8 7.27 -16.26 25.59
N GLY A 9 6.14 -16.44 24.93
CA GLY A 9 6.03 -16.29 23.51
C GLY A 9 6.11 -14.80 23.11
N SER A 10 7.29 -14.35 22.69
CA SER A 10 7.46 -13.00 22.17
C SER A 10 6.91 -12.91 20.74
N GLY A 11 5.72 -12.39 20.59
CA GLY A 11 5.13 -12.03 19.31
C GLY A 11 5.71 -10.73 18.73
N THR A 12 7.01 -10.69 18.40
CA THR A 12 7.69 -9.48 17.90
C THR A 12 8.11 -9.54 16.43
N GLY A 13 7.60 -10.50 15.63
CA GLY A 13 8.11 -10.72 14.27
C GLY A 13 7.50 -9.90 13.13
N SER A 14 6.22 -9.50 13.23
CA SER A 14 5.53 -8.93 12.07
C SER A 14 5.76 -7.43 11.83
N GLY A 15 6.07 -6.67 12.86
CA GLY A 15 6.28 -5.22 12.75
C GLY A 15 7.60 -4.83 12.08
N SER A 16 8.67 -5.55 12.36
CA SER A 16 10.00 -5.22 11.84
C SER A 16 10.14 -5.55 10.35
N SER A 17 9.55 -6.66 9.88
CA SER A 17 9.58 -7.07 8.47
C SER A 17 8.86 -6.07 7.57
N ALA A 18 7.63 -5.65 7.96
CA ALA A 18 6.87 -4.65 7.21
C ALA A 18 7.57 -3.29 7.14
N ALA A 19 8.23 -2.89 8.22
CA ALA A 19 8.97 -1.64 8.28
C ALA A 19 10.20 -1.66 7.36
N VAL A 20 10.87 -2.79 7.20
CA VAL A 20 12.00 -2.94 6.27
C VAL A 20 11.53 -2.93 4.82
N GLU A 21 10.45 -3.67 4.49
CA GLU A 21 9.90 -3.73 3.14
C GLU A 21 9.48 -2.35 2.60
N ASP A 22 8.96 -1.49 3.45
CA ASP A 22 8.35 -0.23 3.05
C ASP A 22 9.18 1.01 3.36
N GLY A 23 10.41 0.83 3.82
CA GLY A 23 11.32 1.91 4.18
C GLY A 23 11.01 2.64 5.48
N SER A 24 9.96 2.23 6.22
CA SER A 24 9.61 2.89 7.50
C SER A 24 10.73 2.78 8.53
N ALA A 25 11.41 1.62 8.59
CA ALA A 25 12.52 1.41 9.52
C ALA A 25 13.71 2.33 9.21
N THR A 26 14.02 2.51 7.92
CA THR A 26 15.08 3.43 7.46
C THR A 26 14.72 4.87 7.84
N PHE A 27 13.48 5.31 7.56
CA PHE A 27 13.00 6.63 7.92
C PHE A 27 13.09 6.89 9.42
N LEU A 28 12.65 5.95 10.26
CA LEU A 28 12.63 6.10 11.72
C LEU A 28 14.02 6.05 12.35
N SER A 29 15.01 5.47 11.68
CA SER A 29 16.40 5.36 12.16
C SER A 29 17.30 6.53 11.73
N MET A 30 16.85 7.39 10.81
CA MET A 30 17.63 8.51 10.31
C MET A 30 17.62 9.69 11.28
N ASP A 31 18.71 10.46 11.28
CA ASP A 31 18.77 11.74 11.97
C ASP A 31 17.80 12.77 11.34
N ALA A 32 17.15 13.56 12.18
CA ALA A 32 16.17 14.54 11.73
C ALA A 32 16.75 15.59 10.75
N ALA A 33 18.01 15.96 10.91
CA ALA A 33 18.68 16.89 10.01
C ALA A 33 18.94 16.26 8.65
N GLU A 34 19.33 14.98 8.61
CA GLU A 34 19.52 14.22 7.37
C GLU A 34 18.19 14.02 6.63
N ILE A 35 17.11 13.71 7.37
CA ILE A 35 15.76 13.65 6.79
C ILE A 35 15.39 15.00 6.17
N PHE A 36 15.62 16.10 6.90
CA PHE A 36 15.31 17.43 6.43
C PHE A 36 16.09 17.80 5.17
N ASP A 37 17.40 17.53 5.13
CA ASP A 37 18.25 17.82 3.98
C ASP A 37 17.78 17.06 2.73
N ARG A 38 17.58 15.75 2.84
CA ARG A 38 17.12 14.90 1.73
C ARG A 38 15.73 15.30 1.23
N MET A 39 14.83 15.71 2.11
CA MET A 39 13.46 16.12 1.75
C MET A 39 13.37 17.55 1.21
N SER A 40 14.38 18.37 1.47
CA SER A 40 14.47 19.74 0.92
C SER A 40 14.99 19.75 -0.53
N GLN A 41 15.53 18.64 -1.00
CA GLN A 41 16.00 18.52 -2.39
C GLN A 41 14.80 18.42 -3.36
N PRO A 42 14.86 19.11 -4.51
CA PRO A 42 13.81 19.03 -5.51
C PRO A 42 13.72 17.61 -6.08
N VAL A 43 12.55 17.01 -6.02
CA VAL A 43 12.27 15.72 -6.64
C VAL A 43 11.95 15.97 -8.11
N SER A 44 12.91 15.68 -9.00
CA SER A 44 12.68 15.73 -10.44
C SER A 44 11.94 14.45 -10.85
N PHE A 45 10.66 14.57 -11.16
CA PHE A 45 9.93 13.51 -11.83
C PHE A 45 10.10 13.69 -13.33
N ASP A 46 11.00 12.95 -13.94
CA ASP A 46 11.04 12.80 -15.40
C ASP A 46 9.84 11.94 -15.83
N SER A 47 8.68 12.60 -15.93
CA SER A 47 7.59 12.05 -16.70
C SER A 47 7.89 12.37 -18.16
N PRO A 48 7.88 11.40 -19.09
CA PRO A 48 7.87 11.74 -20.49
C PRO A 48 6.60 12.56 -20.74
N ALA A 49 6.77 13.79 -21.21
CA ALA A 49 5.69 14.70 -21.48
C ALA A 49 4.75 14.06 -22.52
N PRO A 50 3.43 13.97 -22.25
CA PRO A 50 2.49 13.68 -23.31
C PRO A 50 2.45 14.90 -24.23
N SER A 51 2.79 14.68 -25.47
CA SER A 51 2.64 15.67 -26.53
C SER A 51 1.15 16.01 -26.71
N GLY A 52 0.81 17.26 -26.41
CA GLY A 52 -0.30 18.01 -26.97
C GLY A 52 -1.71 17.68 -26.49
N GLY A 53 -2.38 18.67 -25.89
CA GLY A 53 -3.85 18.70 -25.71
C GLY A 53 -4.27 19.60 -24.58
N ASP A 54 -4.69 20.78 -24.99
CA ASP A 54 -5.29 21.87 -24.24
C ASP A 54 -6.49 21.47 -23.36
N GLY A 55 -6.62 22.10 -22.19
CA GLY A 55 -7.90 22.40 -21.57
C GLY A 55 -8.27 21.70 -20.26
N GLY A 56 -8.41 22.48 -19.20
CA GLY A 56 -9.43 22.27 -18.19
C GLY A 56 -8.96 22.04 -16.74
N VAL A 57 -9.02 23.09 -16.02
CA VAL A 57 -9.03 23.33 -14.56
C VAL A 57 -9.85 22.30 -13.76
N GLY A 58 -9.30 21.86 -12.61
CA GLY A 58 -10.14 21.27 -11.55
C GLY A 58 -9.42 20.52 -10.45
N GLY A 59 -8.94 21.22 -9.43
CA GLY A 59 -9.16 20.86 -8.04
C GLY A 59 -8.18 19.97 -7.30
N GLY A 60 -7.36 20.56 -6.42
CA GLY A 60 -6.83 19.94 -5.20
C GLY A 60 -5.35 19.61 -5.23
N GLY A 61 -4.53 20.51 -5.16
CA GLY A 61 -3.78 21.20 -4.21
C GLY A 61 -2.31 20.83 -4.11
N ALA A 62 -1.48 21.17 -5.05
CA ALA A 62 -0.14 21.65 -4.79
C ALA A 62 0.03 22.91 -5.65
N ALA A 63 -0.43 24.02 -5.13
CA ALA A 63 -0.25 25.31 -5.75
C ALA A 63 1.24 25.65 -5.77
N GLY A 64 1.86 25.56 -6.93
CA GLY A 64 3.04 26.31 -7.27
C GLY A 64 2.64 27.78 -7.28
N ILE A 65 3.00 28.54 -6.23
CA ILE A 65 2.91 30.00 -6.25
C ILE A 65 4.11 30.49 -7.04
N GLY A 66 3.86 30.81 -8.31
CA GLY A 66 4.71 31.70 -9.05
C GLY A 66 4.59 33.08 -8.44
N ILE A 67 5.65 33.57 -7.82
CA ILE A 67 5.86 34.98 -7.57
C ILE A 67 7.05 35.38 -8.43
N ASN A 68 6.73 36.12 -9.47
CA ASN A 68 7.69 36.87 -10.25
C ASN A 68 7.95 38.18 -9.51
N GLU A 69 9.22 38.60 -9.53
CA GLU A 69 9.80 39.92 -9.46
C GLU A 69 10.54 40.36 -8.18
N GLY A 70 11.85 40.55 -8.38
CA GLY A 70 12.57 41.74 -7.93
C GLY A 70 13.18 41.75 -6.52
N GLY A 71 14.41 41.25 -6.36
CA GLY A 71 15.33 41.90 -5.42
C GLY A 71 15.16 41.63 -3.92
N ALA A 72 15.32 40.40 -3.49
CA ALA A 72 15.79 39.96 -2.17
C ALA A 72 15.94 38.45 -2.18
N ALA A 73 16.72 37.93 -3.11
CA ALA A 73 16.72 36.51 -3.53
C ALA A 73 17.40 35.55 -2.54
N GLY A 74 17.80 35.94 -1.36
CA GLY A 74 18.51 35.08 -0.42
C GLY A 74 17.65 34.52 0.71
N ILE A 75 16.79 35.31 1.31
CA ILE A 75 16.08 34.93 2.55
C ILE A 75 14.69 34.35 2.26
N GLY A 76 13.99 34.87 1.25
CA GLY A 76 12.64 34.41 0.90
C GLY A 76 12.65 33.00 0.27
N SER A 77 13.64 32.69 -0.57
CA SER A 77 13.80 31.36 -1.17
C SER A 77 14.24 30.32 -0.14
N PHE A 78 15.09 30.68 0.81
CA PHE A 78 15.51 29.81 1.91
C PHE A 78 14.34 29.50 2.85
N LEU A 79 13.54 30.50 3.22
CA LEU A 79 12.36 30.30 4.06
C LEU A 79 11.25 29.51 3.36
N SER A 80 11.04 29.71 2.07
CA SER A 80 10.07 28.93 1.29
C SER A 80 10.51 27.48 1.13
N GLY A 81 11.81 27.22 0.91
CA GLY A 81 12.39 25.89 0.89
C GLY A 81 12.27 25.19 2.24
N ALA A 82 12.60 25.87 3.33
CA ALA A 82 12.48 25.34 4.70
C ALA A 82 11.02 25.01 5.08
N LEU A 83 10.06 25.86 4.71
CA LEU A 83 8.63 25.62 4.93
C LEU A 83 8.10 24.46 4.08
N SER A 84 8.57 24.32 2.85
CA SER A 84 8.22 23.18 1.97
C SER A 84 8.80 21.87 2.50
N GLY A 85 10.06 21.88 2.94
CA GLY A 85 10.71 20.74 3.59
C GLY A 85 9.97 20.31 4.87
N ALA A 86 9.65 21.26 5.76
CA ALA A 86 8.89 20.98 6.98
C ALA A 86 7.49 20.39 6.69
N ARG A 87 6.77 20.91 5.70
CA ARG A 87 5.49 20.35 5.26
C ARG A 87 5.63 18.92 4.75
N ASN A 88 6.64 18.68 3.94
CA ASN A 88 6.89 17.35 3.42
C ASN A 88 7.19 16.37 4.56
N ILE A 89 8.06 16.71 5.49
CA ILE A 89 8.34 15.88 6.68
C ILE A 89 7.07 15.56 7.45
N LEU A 90 6.22 16.55 7.73
CA LEU A 90 4.95 16.34 8.43
C LEU A 90 4.01 15.43 7.64
N ASN A 91 3.90 15.60 6.34
CA ASN A 91 3.06 14.76 5.49
C ASN A 91 3.55 13.31 5.51
N TYR A 92 4.85 13.09 5.45
CA TYR A 92 5.43 11.74 5.47
C TYR A 92 5.34 11.09 6.84
N THR A 93 5.64 11.82 7.90
CA THR A 93 5.46 11.32 9.27
C THR A 93 4.00 10.91 9.49
N THR A 94 3.05 11.73 9.05
CA THR A 94 1.62 11.42 9.11
C THR A 94 1.29 10.19 8.28
N TYR A 95 1.82 10.06 7.07
CA TYR A 95 1.61 8.90 6.21
C TYR A 95 2.05 7.60 6.90
N TYR A 96 3.29 7.55 7.42
CA TYR A 96 3.80 6.35 8.10
C TYR A 96 3.04 6.03 9.39
N GLN A 97 2.68 7.04 10.17
CA GLN A 97 1.84 6.84 11.36
C GLN A 97 0.46 6.27 11.01
N MET A 98 -0.19 6.81 9.98
CA MET A 98 -1.51 6.32 9.55
C MET A 98 -1.42 4.90 8.99
N LYS A 99 -0.36 4.59 8.25
CA LYS A 99 -0.05 3.26 7.75
C LYS A 99 0.11 2.25 8.90
N GLU A 100 0.90 2.59 9.91
CA GLU A 100 1.09 1.74 11.08
C GLU A 100 -0.21 1.54 11.87
N ARG A 101 -0.95 2.63 12.11
CA ARG A 101 -2.25 2.59 12.79
C ARG A 101 -3.25 1.70 12.06
N ALA A 102 -3.31 1.76 10.74
CA ALA A 102 -4.17 0.88 9.94
C ALA A 102 -3.85 -0.61 10.20
N GLY A 103 -2.58 -0.98 10.22
CA GLY A 103 -2.15 -2.34 10.56
C GLY A 103 -2.57 -2.75 11.98
N ARG A 104 -2.29 -1.90 12.98
CA ARG A 104 -2.66 -2.15 14.38
C ARG A 104 -4.17 -2.28 14.59
N VAL A 105 -4.96 -1.41 13.98
CA VAL A 105 -6.43 -1.46 14.05
C VAL A 105 -6.95 -2.73 13.39
N GLY A 106 -6.37 -3.12 12.25
CA GLY A 106 -6.74 -4.36 11.57
C GLY A 106 -6.48 -5.60 12.43
N ALA A 107 -5.26 -5.77 12.91
CA ALA A 107 -4.86 -6.95 13.69
C ALA A 107 -5.48 -6.95 15.10
N GLY A 108 -5.34 -5.84 15.85
CA GLY A 108 -5.72 -5.78 17.26
C GLY A 108 -7.17 -5.36 17.53
N GLY A 109 -7.86 -4.78 16.54
CA GLY A 109 -9.24 -4.31 16.69
C GLY A 109 -10.23 -5.12 15.87
N VAL A 110 -10.10 -5.05 14.54
CA VAL A 110 -11.09 -5.66 13.62
C VAL A 110 -11.02 -7.19 13.65
N ASN A 111 -9.82 -7.79 13.68
CA ASN A 111 -9.70 -9.24 13.72
C ASN A 111 -10.40 -9.85 14.97
N PRO A 112 -10.14 -9.40 16.23
CA PRO A 112 -10.83 -9.96 17.40
C PRO A 112 -12.35 -9.78 17.34
N MET A 113 -12.84 -8.68 16.78
CA MET A 113 -14.27 -8.46 16.57
C MET A 113 -14.84 -9.50 15.60
N LEU A 114 -14.20 -9.71 14.45
CA LEU A 114 -14.67 -10.68 13.46
C LEU A 114 -14.60 -12.12 13.97
N ARG A 115 -13.58 -12.45 14.77
CA ARG A 115 -13.50 -13.78 15.46
C ARG A 115 -14.71 -14.03 16.35
N ARG A 116 -15.13 -13.04 17.12
CA ARG A 116 -16.35 -13.15 17.95
C ARG A 116 -17.59 -13.33 17.09
N ILE A 117 -17.74 -12.52 16.03
CA ILE A 117 -18.89 -12.64 15.12
C ILE A 117 -18.95 -14.02 14.48
N GLN A 118 -17.81 -14.57 14.02
CA GLN A 118 -17.81 -15.92 13.44
C GLN A 118 -18.01 -17.03 14.47
N ALA A 119 -17.59 -16.84 15.72
CA ALA A 119 -17.88 -17.77 16.80
C ALA A 119 -19.40 -17.84 17.09
N ASP A 120 -20.06 -16.68 17.10
CA ASP A 120 -21.51 -16.59 17.31
C ASP A 120 -22.32 -17.01 16.08
N LYS A 121 -21.75 -16.86 14.89
CA LYS A 121 -22.37 -17.16 13.58
C LYS A 121 -21.41 -17.93 12.67
N PRO A 122 -21.15 -19.23 12.92
CA PRO A 122 -20.15 -20.01 12.19
C PRO A 122 -20.37 -20.11 10.67
N GLY A 123 -21.63 -19.95 10.21
CA GLY A 123 -21.99 -19.96 8.80
C GLY A 123 -21.81 -18.62 8.06
N LEU A 124 -21.41 -17.55 8.79
CA LEU A 124 -21.25 -16.24 8.17
C LEU A 124 -20.05 -16.21 7.25
N ARG A 125 -20.28 -15.82 6.01
CA ARG A 125 -19.21 -15.60 5.00
C ARG A 125 -18.68 -14.19 5.15
N LEU A 126 -17.37 -14.06 5.36
CA LEU A 126 -16.69 -12.77 5.44
C LEU A 126 -16.05 -12.42 4.11
N HIS A 127 -16.31 -11.23 3.63
CA HIS A 127 -15.70 -10.63 2.46
C HIS A 127 -15.03 -9.34 2.89
N LEU A 128 -13.71 -9.27 2.78
CA LEU A 128 -12.95 -8.10 3.19
C LEU A 128 -12.62 -7.25 1.97
N VAL A 129 -12.99 -5.97 2.03
CA VAL A 129 -12.70 -5.00 0.98
C VAL A 129 -12.03 -3.79 1.60
N GLY A 130 -10.88 -3.39 1.09
CA GLY A 130 -10.15 -2.25 1.63
C GLY A 130 -9.49 -1.40 0.55
N HIS A 131 -9.69 -0.09 0.64
CA HIS A 131 -9.06 0.90 -0.22
C HIS A 131 -7.92 1.61 0.52
N SER A 132 -6.80 1.85 -0.16
CA SER A 132 -5.68 2.62 0.39
C SER A 132 -5.18 2.04 1.73
N PHE A 133 -5.11 2.82 2.80
CA PHE A 133 -4.83 2.32 4.15
C PHE A 133 -5.86 1.30 4.66
N GLY A 134 -7.11 1.36 4.19
CA GLY A 134 -8.10 0.33 4.44
C GLY A 134 -7.70 -1.02 3.85
N GLY A 135 -6.99 -1.03 2.71
CA GLY A 135 -6.38 -2.25 2.15
C GLY A 135 -5.34 -2.86 3.08
N ARG A 136 -4.47 -2.04 3.67
CA ARG A 136 -3.52 -2.50 4.70
C ARG A 136 -4.25 -3.01 5.96
N LEU A 137 -5.31 -2.31 6.39
CA LEU A 137 -6.12 -2.70 7.54
C LEU A 137 -6.72 -4.10 7.35
N VAL A 138 -7.39 -4.34 6.24
CA VAL A 138 -8.03 -5.66 5.99
C VAL A 138 -7.01 -6.77 5.72
N ALA A 139 -5.86 -6.45 5.12
CA ALA A 139 -4.75 -7.40 4.97
C ALA A 139 -4.19 -7.81 6.34
N ALA A 140 -3.96 -6.85 7.25
CA ALA A 140 -3.54 -7.11 8.63
C ALA A 140 -4.61 -7.90 9.41
N THR A 141 -5.89 -7.56 9.22
CA THR A 141 -7.01 -8.30 9.83
C THR A 141 -6.99 -9.77 9.43
N ALA A 142 -6.79 -10.07 8.14
CA ALA A 142 -6.73 -11.44 7.67
C ALA A 142 -5.44 -12.15 8.13
N ALA A 143 -4.27 -11.48 8.02
CA ALA A 143 -2.98 -12.06 8.35
C ALA A 143 -2.84 -12.47 9.83
N GLU A 144 -3.56 -11.81 10.75
CA GLU A 144 -3.62 -12.17 12.17
C GLU A 144 -4.20 -13.58 12.40
N GLY A 145 -5.00 -14.06 11.46
CA GLY A 145 -5.57 -15.41 11.51
C GLY A 145 -6.76 -15.55 12.46
N GLY A 146 -7.15 -16.80 12.70
CA GLY A 146 -8.28 -17.13 13.59
C GLY A 146 -9.66 -16.78 13.04
N ILE A 147 -9.75 -16.32 11.79
CA ILE A 147 -10.99 -16.09 11.04
C ILE A 147 -10.93 -16.83 9.68
N LYS A 148 -12.09 -17.01 9.07
CA LYS A 148 -12.20 -17.52 7.68
C LYS A 148 -12.71 -16.41 6.80
N VAL A 149 -11.95 -16.06 5.78
CA VAL A 149 -12.30 -15.00 4.81
C VAL A 149 -12.66 -15.65 3.47
N SER A 150 -13.85 -15.38 3.00
CA SER A 150 -14.37 -15.95 1.74
C SER A 150 -13.83 -15.25 0.50
N SER A 151 -13.55 -13.95 0.55
CA SER A 151 -12.82 -13.21 -0.49
C SER A 151 -12.13 -12.00 0.08
N LEU A 152 -11.03 -11.56 -0.57
CA LEU A 152 -10.27 -10.36 -0.20
C LEU A 152 -10.13 -9.46 -1.42
N SER A 153 -10.52 -8.19 -1.29
CA SER A 153 -10.38 -7.19 -2.35
C SER A 153 -9.55 -6.00 -1.84
N LEU A 154 -8.41 -5.79 -2.47
CA LEU A 154 -7.44 -4.74 -2.16
C LEU A 154 -7.49 -3.69 -3.28
N LEU A 155 -8.12 -2.54 -2.98
CA LEU A 155 -8.34 -1.49 -3.97
C LEU A 155 -7.28 -0.41 -3.80
N GLN A 156 -6.38 -0.26 -4.76
CA GLN A 156 -5.24 0.66 -4.72
C GLN A 156 -4.61 0.72 -3.32
N ALA A 157 -4.34 -0.45 -2.74
CA ALA A 157 -3.97 -0.58 -1.35
C ALA A 157 -2.58 0.01 -1.06
N ALA A 158 -2.45 0.65 0.11
CA ALA A 158 -1.26 1.39 0.51
C ALA A 158 -0.34 0.56 1.43
N PHE A 159 0.30 -0.47 0.87
CA PHE A 159 1.36 -1.23 1.50
C PHE A 159 2.30 -1.83 0.44
N SER A 160 3.44 -2.40 0.86
CA SER A 160 4.45 -2.94 -0.04
C SER A 160 3.88 -3.97 -1.01
N HIS A 161 4.28 -3.91 -2.27
CA HIS A 161 3.92 -4.91 -3.26
C HIS A 161 4.49 -6.31 -2.93
N TYR A 162 5.47 -6.39 -2.02
CA TYR A 162 6.00 -7.64 -1.47
C TYR A 162 5.27 -8.11 -0.21
N GLY A 163 4.29 -7.35 0.29
CA GLY A 163 3.62 -7.64 1.56
C GLY A 163 2.95 -9.02 1.63
N LEU A 164 2.66 -9.65 0.50
CA LEU A 164 2.08 -11.00 0.39
C LEU A 164 3.10 -12.06 -0.07
N SER A 165 4.35 -11.67 -0.31
CA SER A 165 5.41 -12.56 -0.81
C SER A 165 5.81 -13.63 0.22
N ALA A 166 6.20 -14.80 -0.25
CA ALA A 166 6.81 -15.82 0.59
C ALA A 166 8.29 -15.56 0.88
N ASP A 167 8.97 -14.93 -0.09
CA ASP A 167 10.39 -14.57 -0.02
C ASP A 167 10.60 -13.31 -0.87
N TRP A 168 10.58 -12.14 -0.22
CA TRP A 168 10.65 -10.88 -0.95
C TRP A 168 12.08 -10.48 -1.33
N ASP A 169 13.09 -10.92 -0.57
CA ASP A 169 14.50 -10.51 -0.74
C ASP A 169 15.43 -11.63 -1.25
N GLY A 170 14.89 -12.84 -1.49
CA GLY A 170 15.68 -14.01 -1.90
C GLY A 170 16.46 -14.66 -0.76
N ARG A 171 16.16 -14.32 0.51
CA ARG A 171 16.80 -14.83 1.72
C ARG A 171 15.84 -15.56 2.65
N GLY A 172 14.61 -15.80 2.18
CA GLY A 172 13.56 -16.46 2.95
C GLY A 172 12.72 -15.53 3.82
N ASN A 173 12.87 -14.20 3.66
CA ASN A 173 12.04 -13.25 4.41
C ASN A 173 10.66 -13.11 3.76
N ALA A 174 9.63 -13.46 4.52
CA ALA A 174 8.25 -13.34 4.08
C ALA A 174 7.73 -11.90 4.23
N GLY A 175 6.80 -11.52 3.35
CA GLY A 175 6.06 -10.27 3.45
C GLY A 175 5.18 -10.22 4.70
N ALA A 176 4.92 -9.01 5.20
CA ALA A 176 4.21 -8.77 6.47
C ALA A 176 2.82 -9.42 6.55
N PHE A 177 2.18 -9.65 5.41
CA PHE A 177 0.83 -10.22 5.30
C PHE A 177 0.82 -11.59 4.59
N ARG A 178 1.98 -12.25 4.48
CA ARG A 178 2.09 -13.56 3.84
C ARG A 178 1.11 -14.59 4.41
N ASN A 179 0.83 -14.51 5.72
CA ASN A 179 -0.06 -15.43 6.41
C ASN A 179 -1.50 -15.46 5.83
N VAL A 180 -1.91 -14.43 5.11
CA VAL A 180 -3.19 -14.38 4.38
C VAL A 180 -3.38 -15.63 3.52
N PHE A 181 -2.32 -16.08 2.84
CA PHE A 181 -2.31 -17.29 1.99
C PHE A 181 -1.68 -18.48 2.68
N ALA A 182 -0.51 -18.33 3.29
CA ALA A 182 0.21 -19.43 3.95
C ALA A 182 -0.63 -20.09 5.06
N GLY A 183 -1.43 -19.32 5.79
CA GLY A 183 -2.36 -19.81 6.81
C GLY A 183 -3.69 -20.30 6.27
N GLY A 184 -3.96 -20.23 4.95
CA GLY A 184 -5.24 -20.59 4.37
C GLY A 184 -6.42 -19.76 4.85
N ILE A 185 -6.15 -18.52 5.31
CA ILE A 185 -7.15 -17.63 5.91
C ILE A 185 -8.14 -17.16 4.86
N VAL A 186 -7.65 -16.78 3.68
CA VAL A 186 -8.49 -16.45 2.52
C VAL A 186 -8.69 -17.70 1.70
N SER A 187 -9.88 -18.28 1.79
CA SER A 187 -10.23 -19.55 1.13
C SER A 187 -10.75 -19.37 -0.29
N GLY A 188 -11.33 -18.23 -0.61
CA GLY A 188 -11.82 -17.89 -1.94
C GLY A 188 -10.80 -17.09 -2.75
N PRO A 189 -11.24 -16.39 -3.82
CA PRO A 189 -10.36 -15.56 -4.61
C PRO A 189 -10.00 -14.26 -3.89
N ALA A 190 -8.79 -13.76 -4.16
CA ALA A 190 -8.40 -12.40 -3.82
C ALA A 190 -8.20 -11.59 -5.10
N VAL A 191 -8.51 -10.29 -5.06
CA VAL A 191 -8.27 -9.34 -6.15
C VAL A 191 -7.51 -8.12 -5.63
N VAL A 192 -6.58 -7.64 -6.44
CA VAL A 192 -5.83 -6.40 -6.22
C VAL A 192 -6.07 -5.52 -7.43
N THR A 193 -6.66 -4.34 -7.25
CA THR A 193 -6.66 -3.34 -8.32
C THR A 193 -5.36 -2.56 -8.25
N CYS A 194 -4.63 -2.50 -9.36
CA CYS A 194 -3.38 -1.75 -9.46
C CYS A 194 -3.38 -0.89 -10.72
N THR A 195 -2.81 0.31 -10.61
CA THR A 195 -2.73 1.24 -11.74
C THR A 195 -1.55 2.20 -11.62
N VAL A 196 -0.91 2.48 -12.75
CA VAL A 196 0.13 3.52 -12.86
C VAL A 196 -0.43 4.92 -12.64
N ASN A 197 -1.76 5.10 -12.76
CA ASN A 197 -2.45 6.35 -12.51
C ASN A 197 -2.54 6.71 -11.01
N ASP A 198 -2.26 5.73 -10.12
CA ASP A 198 -2.23 5.96 -8.67
C ASP A 198 -0.96 6.67 -8.25
N LYS A 199 -1.01 8.02 -8.30
CA LYS A 199 0.11 8.86 -7.86
C LYS A 199 0.29 8.88 -6.34
N ALA A 200 -0.77 8.65 -5.57
CA ALA A 200 -0.70 8.69 -4.11
C ALA A 200 0.14 7.53 -3.56
N VAL A 201 -0.16 6.30 -3.98
CA VAL A 201 0.66 5.12 -3.64
C VAL A 201 2.01 5.18 -4.35
N GLY A 202 2.06 5.67 -5.60
CA GLY A 202 3.30 5.82 -6.37
C GLY A 202 4.27 6.86 -5.82
N VAL A 203 3.82 7.87 -5.06
CA VAL A 203 4.69 8.93 -4.51
C VAL A 203 5.19 8.61 -3.10
N ALA A 204 4.39 7.98 -2.28
CA ALA A 204 4.77 7.66 -0.90
C ALA A 204 5.95 6.67 -0.82
N TYR A 205 6.02 5.71 -1.75
CA TYR A 205 7.10 4.72 -1.81
C TYR A 205 8.39 5.25 -2.47
N PRO A 206 8.34 6.04 -3.57
CA PRO A 206 9.53 6.70 -4.09
C PRO A 206 10.30 7.51 -3.07
N LEU A 207 9.63 8.12 -2.11
CA LEU A 207 10.33 8.86 -1.08
C LEU A 207 11.10 7.97 -0.11
N ALA A 208 10.54 6.83 0.28
CA ALA A 208 11.28 5.85 1.06
C ALA A 208 12.57 5.43 0.33
N SER A 209 12.52 5.30 -0.99
CA SER A 209 13.69 5.04 -1.83
C SER A 209 14.71 6.19 -1.82
N LEU A 210 14.25 7.44 -1.88
CA LEU A 210 15.12 8.63 -1.79
C LEU A 210 15.83 8.67 -0.43
N LEU A 211 15.09 8.44 0.65
CA LEU A 211 15.65 8.39 2.00
C LEU A 211 16.67 7.26 2.15
N ALA A 212 16.48 6.13 1.47
CA ALA A 212 17.42 5.02 1.43
C ALA A 212 18.65 5.26 0.51
N GLY A 213 18.77 6.44 -0.12
CA GLY A 213 19.88 6.78 -0.97
C GLY A 213 19.87 6.14 -2.36
N GLN A 214 18.70 5.66 -2.82
CA GLN A 214 18.54 5.11 -4.17
C GLN A 214 18.36 6.22 -5.20
N THR A 215 18.84 5.99 -6.42
CA THR A 215 18.68 6.94 -7.53
C THR A 215 17.24 6.99 -8.04
N ALA A 216 16.83 8.15 -8.56
CA ALA A 216 15.46 8.41 -9.02
C ALA A 216 14.98 7.49 -10.16
N ALA A 217 15.87 6.89 -10.92
CA ALA A 217 15.55 5.92 -11.97
C ALA A 217 15.10 4.60 -11.32
N GLY A 218 13.84 4.22 -11.50
CA GLY A 218 13.26 2.99 -10.95
C GLY A 218 12.53 3.16 -9.62
N LEU A 219 12.28 4.39 -9.18
CA LEU A 219 11.52 4.68 -7.95
C LEU A 219 10.07 4.17 -8.04
N GLY A 220 9.76 3.14 -7.23
CA GLY A 220 8.40 2.64 -7.05
C GLY A 220 7.87 1.75 -8.17
N ASP A 221 8.68 1.35 -9.15
CA ASP A 221 8.32 0.34 -10.15
C ASP A 221 8.39 -1.09 -9.60
N LYS A 222 8.17 -2.09 -10.46
CA LYS A 222 8.07 -3.51 -10.06
C LYS A 222 9.37 -4.08 -9.47
N ASP A 223 10.51 -3.51 -9.81
CA ASP A 223 11.83 -3.98 -9.37
C ASP A 223 12.33 -3.23 -8.14
N SER A 224 11.67 -2.12 -7.77
CA SER A 224 12.00 -1.37 -6.57
C SER A 224 11.57 -2.10 -5.30
N ILE A 225 12.44 -2.17 -4.29
CA ILE A 225 12.07 -2.70 -2.97
C ILE A 225 10.99 -1.85 -2.28
N TYR A 226 10.74 -0.65 -2.76
CA TYR A 226 9.76 0.31 -2.22
C TYR A 226 8.52 0.48 -3.11
N GLY A 227 8.17 -0.52 -3.92
CA GLY A 227 6.96 -0.50 -4.73
C GLY A 227 5.69 -0.69 -3.91
N GLY A 228 4.62 0.02 -4.25
CA GLY A 228 3.31 -0.11 -3.62
C GLY A 228 2.39 -1.08 -4.36
N ILE A 229 1.64 -1.92 -3.61
CA ILE A 229 0.76 -2.93 -4.20
C ILE A 229 -0.37 -2.31 -5.05
N GLY A 230 -0.89 -1.14 -4.67
CA GLY A 230 -1.91 -0.42 -5.44
C GLY A 230 -1.41 0.15 -6.78
N ARG A 231 -0.08 0.21 -6.99
CA ARG A 231 0.53 0.58 -8.24
C ARG A 231 1.00 -0.63 -9.05
N ASN A 232 1.67 -1.58 -8.41
CA ASN A 232 2.41 -2.66 -9.07
C ASN A 232 1.72 -4.02 -9.01
N GLY A 233 0.62 -4.17 -8.25
CA GLY A 233 0.09 -5.49 -7.89
C GLY A 233 0.96 -6.20 -6.86
N ALA A 234 0.55 -7.39 -6.43
CA ALA A 234 1.31 -8.24 -5.53
C ALA A 234 2.48 -8.89 -6.29
N GLN A 235 3.72 -8.55 -5.90
CA GLN A 235 4.93 -9.06 -6.51
C GLN A 235 5.51 -10.22 -5.69
N LYS A 236 6.26 -11.12 -6.33
CA LYS A 236 6.89 -12.30 -5.70
C LYS A 236 5.91 -13.13 -4.85
N THR A 237 4.65 -13.17 -5.26
CA THR A 237 3.55 -13.89 -4.59
C THR A 237 3.12 -15.04 -5.48
N SER A 238 3.34 -16.28 -5.03
CA SER A 238 3.13 -17.49 -5.84
C SER A 238 1.67 -17.75 -6.23
N GLU A 239 0.73 -17.20 -5.47
CA GLU A 239 -0.71 -17.27 -5.75
C GLU A 239 -1.17 -16.20 -6.74
N ALA A 240 -0.32 -15.21 -7.05
CA ALA A 240 -0.67 -14.08 -7.89
C ALA A 240 -0.72 -14.44 -9.38
N VAL A 241 -1.74 -13.93 -10.05
CA VAL A 241 -1.95 -14.01 -11.49
C VAL A 241 -2.15 -12.60 -12.02
N ASP A 242 -1.27 -12.15 -12.90
CA ASP A 242 -1.40 -10.85 -13.56
C ASP A 242 -2.46 -10.92 -14.66
N THR A 243 -3.41 -10.01 -14.64
CA THR A 243 -4.45 -9.90 -15.65
C THR A 243 -4.93 -8.46 -15.81
N VAL A 244 -5.76 -8.20 -16.80
CA VAL A 244 -6.34 -6.89 -17.05
C VAL A 244 -7.71 -6.82 -16.40
N MET A 245 -8.07 -5.65 -15.85
CA MET A 245 -9.42 -5.40 -15.36
C MET A 245 -10.42 -5.49 -16.53
N ASN A 246 -11.48 -6.26 -16.36
CA ASN A 246 -12.58 -6.35 -17.31
C ASN A 246 -13.54 -5.17 -17.19
N PRO A 247 -14.19 -4.76 -18.30
CA PRO A 247 -15.34 -3.88 -18.21
C PRO A 247 -16.46 -4.52 -17.39
N ALA A 248 -17.25 -3.68 -16.71
CA ALA A 248 -18.42 -4.14 -15.97
C ALA A 248 -19.37 -4.94 -16.89
N GLY A 249 -19.85 -6.08 -16.39
CA GLY A 249 -20.66 -7.02 -17.14
C GLY A 249 -19.88 -8.12 -17.86
N THR A 250 -18.55 -8.01 -17.97
CA THR A 250 -17.72 -9.07 -18.54
C THR A 250 -17.24 -10.00 -17.42
N ALA A 251 -17.63 -11.26 -17.46
CA ALA A 251 -17.35 -12.24 -16.42
C ALA A 251 -15.85 -12.42 -16.15
N TYR A 252 -15.52 -12.64 -14.87
CA TYR A 252 -14.21 -13.08 -14.42
C TYR A 252 -14.22 -14.58 -14.13
N THR A 253 -13.13 -15.26 -14.44
CA THR A 253 -12.90 -16.66 -14.00
C THR A 253 -11.94 -16.61 -12.83
N LEU A 254 -12.47 -16.45 -11.61
CA LEU A 254 -11.68 -16.33 -10.38
C LEU A 254 -11.68 -17.65 -9.63
N GLN A 255 -10.49 -18.20 -9.39
CA GLN A 255 -10.29 -19.46 -8.69
C GLN A 255 -10.01 -19.23 -7.20
N LYS A 256 -10.49 -20.15 -6.37
CA LYS A 256 -10.21 -20.14 -4.92
C LYS A 256 -8.71 -20.28 -4.64
N GLY A 257 -8.23 -19.59 -3.63
CA GLY A 257 -6.82 -19.60 -3.25
C GLY A 257 -5.88 -18.87 -4.21
N LYS A 258 -6.40 -18.18 -5.24
CA LYS A 258 -5.63 -17.34 -6.15
C LYS A 258 -5.84 -15.87 -5.86
N LEU A 259 -4.82 -15.08 -6.18
CA LEU A 259 -4.84 -13.62 -6.15
C LEU A 259 -4.71 -13.12 -7.59
N TYR A 260 -5.56 -12.19 -7.98
CA TYR A 260 -5.56 -11.60 -9.31
C TYR A 260 -5.13 -10.14 -9.23
N ASN A 261 -3.96 -9.84 -9.78
CA ASN A 261 -3.52 -8.46 -10.02
C ASN A 261 -4.29 -7.93 -11.23
N LEU A 262 -5.30 -7.10 -10.99
CA LEU A 262 -6.11 -6.49 -12.03
C LEU A 262 -5.47 -5.17 -12.45
N ASN A 263 -4.75 -5.15 -13.58
CA ASN A 263 -4.31 -3.89 -14.16
C ASN A 263 -5.53 -3.06 -14.53
N ALA A 264 -5.69 -1.93 -13.85
CA ALA A 264 -6.84 -1.04 -13.95
C ALA A 264 -6.56 0.26 -14.70
N ASP A 265 -5.43 0.38 -15.38
CA ASP A 265 -4.97 1.62 -16.05
C ASP A 265 -6.03 2.22 -16.97
N ARG A 266 -6.81 1.36 -17.63
CA ARG A 266 -7.87 1.78 -18.55
C ARG A 266 -9.07 2.42 -17.85
N PHE A 267 -9.37 2.00 -16.62
CA PHE A 267 -10.64 2.32 -15.97
C PHE A 267 -10.48 3.22 -14.75
N VAL A 268 -9.38 3.09 -14.04
CA VAL A 268 -9.07 3.83 -12.81
C VAL A 268 -8.15 5.00 -13.13
N LYS A 269 -8.60 6.22 -12.91
CA LYS A 269 -7.93 7.45 -13.31
C LYS A 269 -6.98 8.01 -12.24
N ASP A 270 -7.29 7.74 -10.98
CA ASP A 270 -6.53 8.21 -9.82
C ASP A 270 -6.74 7.30 -8.61
N HIS A 271 -6.08 7.64 -7.50
CA HIS A 271 -6.16 6.88 -6.25
C HIS A 271 -7.58 6.75 -5.69
N GLY A 272 -8.43 7.74 -5.89
CA GLY A 272 -9.78 7.80 -5.33
C GLY A 272 -10.87 7.17 -6.20
N ASP A 273 -10.55 6.78 -7.44
CA ASP A 273 -11.53 6.29 -8.43
C ASP A 273 -11.92 4.81 -8.18
N VAL A 274 -12.34 4.52 -6.95
CA VAL A 274 -12.76 3.18 -6.50
C VAL A 274 -14.27 2.94 -6.59
N ARG A 275 -15.05 4.00 -6.86
CA ARG A 275 -16.51 3.89 -7.08
C ARG A 275 -16.87 3.57 -8.53
N ASN A 276 -15.86 3.42 -9.34
CA ASN A 276 -15.97 3.07 -10.75
C ASN A 276 -16.73 1.74 -10.90
N PRO A 277 -17.72 1.65 -11.80
CA PRO A 277 -18.52 0.43 -12.02
C PRO A 277 -17.67 -0.82 -12.28
N ASN A 278 -16.52 -0.68 -12.96
CA ASN A 278 -15.63 -1.80 -13.27
C ASN A 278 -14.95 -2.34 -12.01
N VAL A 279 -14.53 -1.46 -11.09
CA VAL A 279 -13.97 -1.84 -9.78
C VAL A 279 -15.02 -2.55 -8.93
N VAL A 280 -16.23 -1.97 -8.84
CA VAL A 280 -17.34 -2.59 -8.10
C VAL A 280 -17.68 -3.96 -8.67
N PHE A 281 -17.72 -4.09 -9.99
CA PHE A 281 -18.00 -5.37 -10.66
C PHE A 281 -16.91 -6.42 -10.36
N ALA A 282 -15.64 -6.03 -10.34
CA ALA A 282 -14.55 -6.95 -9.97
C ALA A 282 -14.68 -7.44 -8.51
N VAL A 283 -15.02 -6.55 -7.58
CA VAL A 283 -15.26 -6.91 -6.15
C VAL A 283 -16.45 -7.88 -6.05
N LEU A 284 -17.57 -7.58 -6.68
CA LEU A 284 -18.76 -8.44 -6.66
C LEU A 284 -18.48 -9.80 -7.32
N SER A 285 -17.65 -9.83 -8.37
CA SER A 285 -17.22 -11.09 -9.00
C SER A 285 -16.37 -11.95 -8.05
N ALA A 286 -15.47 -11.35 -7.26
CA ALA A 286 -14.72 -12.07 -6.24
C ALA A 286 -15.64 -12.62 -5.13
N VAL A 287 -16.64 -11.84 -4.71
CA VAL A 287 -17.66 -12.29 -3.75
C VAL A 287 -18.46 -13.47 -4.30
N ALA A 288 -18.90 -13.38 -5.54
CA ALA A 288 -19.74 -14.43 -6.17
C ALA A 288 -18.97 -15.73 -6.45
N SER A 289 -17.65 -15.65 -6.67
CA SER A 289 -16.78 -16.79 -6.96
C SER A 289 -16.22 -17.48 -5.70
N SER A 290 -16.57 -17.03 -4.50
CA SER A 290 -16.00 -17.51 -3.23
C SER A 290 -16.77 -18.67 -2.61
#